data_0c416292e297121b0c948444c601ac8e
#
_entry.id   0c416292e297121b0c948444c601ac8e
#
_cell.length_a   1.000
_cell.length_b   1.000
_cell.length_c   1.000
_cell.angle_alpha   90.00
_cell.angle_beta   90.00
_cell.angle_gamma   90.00
#
_symmetry.space_group_name_H-M   'P 1'
#
loop_
_entity.id
_entity.type
_entity.pdbx_description
1 polymer ?
#
loop_
_entity_poly.entity_id
_entity_poly.type
_entity_poly.pdbx_seq_one_letter_code
_entity_poly.pdbx_strand_id
1 'polypeptide(L)'
;MEKSLKDQVYESILEDIFQGNVSPGDILNEKALLEKYHCSKSPVREALMALCADGILKNIPRYGYEVVRLSKEDIYDMLAFRFVLERGVLLECGAELREEDFQDLEQINSQCSENNTDAMTHWKHNMEFHLRLIACAHNDYITEQLEKCMTRL
;
A
#
# COMPACT_ATOMS: atom_id res chain seq x y z
N MET A 1 16.67 -8.94 6.96
CA MET A 1 17.02 -7.65 7.58
C MET A 1 15.92 -7.29 8.57
N GLU A 2 16.28 -6.83 9.74
CA GLU A 2 15.29 -6.37 10.73
C GLU A 2 14.66 -5.06 10.25
N LYS A 3 13.32 -4.97 10.26
CA LYS A 3 12.60 -3.76 9.83
C LYS A 3 12.94 -2.59 10.74
N SER A 4 13.11 -1.39 10.18
CA SER A 4 13.31 -0.20 10.99
C SER A 4 12.10 0.10 11.89
N LEU A 5 12.29 0.81 13.01
CA LEU A 5 11.18 1.22 13.87
C LEU A 5 10.15 2.08 13.14
N LYS A 6 10.60 2.89 12.18
CA LYS A 6 9.73 3.65 11.28
C LYS A 6 8.81 2.72 10.48
N ASP A 7 9.38 1.68 9.85
CA ASP A 7 8.61 0.75 9.01
C ASP A 7 7.63 -0.08 9.85
N GLN A 8 8.03 -0.48 11.06
CA GLN A 8 7.15 -1.18 11.99
C GLN A 8 5.95 -0.31 12.40
N VAL A 9 6.16 0.97 12.71
CA VAL A 9 5.08 1.91 13.05
C VAL A 9 4.18 2.17 11.83
N TYR A 10 4.78 2.34 10.64
CA TYR A 10 4.05 2.52 9.38
C TYR A 10 3.10 1.34 9.13
N GLU A 11 3.62 0.12 9.16
CA GLU A 11 2.82 -1.10 8.94
C GLU A 11 1.74 -1.29 10.02
N SER A 12 2.07 -1.01 11.28
CA SER A 12 1.09 -1.14 12.37
C SER A 12 -0.08 -0.16 12.24
N ILE A 13 0.17 1.05 11.73
CA ILE A 13 -0.92 2.02 11.46
C ILE A 13 -1.78 1.54 10.28
N LEU A 14 -1.16 1.03 9.21
CA LEU A 14 -1.90 0.43 8.10
C LEU A 14 -2.77 -0.74 8.57
N GLU A 15 -2.21 -1.62 9.39
CA GLU A 15 -2.93 -2.76 9.96
C GLU A 15 -4.14 -2.31 10.78
N ASP A 16 -3.99 -1.30 11.62
CA ASP A 16 -5.11 -0.71 12.38
C ASP A 16 -6.21 -0.19 11.45
N ILE A 17 -5.86 0.42 10.33
CA ILE A 17 -6.83 0.92 9.33
C ILE A 17 -7.52 -0.27 8.64
N PHE A 18 -6.78 -1.27 8.19
CA PHE A 18 -7.36 -2.46 7.53
C PHE A 18 -8.26 -3.29 8.45
N GLN A 19 -7.91 -3.37 9.74
CA GLN A 19 -8.74 -4.06 10.73
C GLN A 19 -9.95 -3.24 11.20
N GLY A 20 -10.06 -1.98 10.76
CA GLY A 20 -11.13 -1.09 11.17
C GLY A 20 -10.98 -0.53 12.60
N ASN A 21 -9.81 -0.72 13.23
CA ASN A 21 -9.49 -0.12 14.54
C ASN A 21 -9.39 1.41 14.44
N VAL A 22 -9.05 1.90 13.26
CA VAL A 22 -9.02 3.30 12.89
C VAL A 22 -9.79 3.47 11.58
N SER A 23 -10.75 4.35 11.56
CA SER A 23 -11.67 4.53 10.43
C SER A 23 -11.31 5.76 9.57
N PRO A 24 -11.69 5.77 8.28
CA PRO A 24 -11.55 6.98 7.45
C PRO A 24 -12.21 8.21 8.09
N GLY A 25 -11.44 9.27 8.27
CA GLY A 25 -11.84 10.50 8.94
C GLY A 25 -11.46 10.58 10.42
N ASP A 26 -10.96 9.50 11.02
CA ASP A 26 -10.39 9.56 12.38
C ASP A 26 -9.08 10.33 12.41
N ILE A 27 -8.81 10.98 13.55
CA ILE A 27 -7.60 11.76 13.75
C ILE A 27 -6.64 11.00 14.66
N LEU A 28 -5.51 10.63 14.13
CA LEU A 28 -4.39 10.05 14.87
C LEU A 28 -3.60 11.14 15.59
N ASN A 29 -3.39 10.96 16.89
CA ASN A 29 -2.60 11.87 17.71
C ASN A 29 -1.18 11.32 17.91
N GLU A 30 -0.15 12.11 17.59
CA GLU A 30 1.25 11.71 17.71
C GLU A 30 1.56 11.17 19.13
N LYS A 31 1.07 11.86 20.19
CA LYS A 31 1.34 11.46 21.56
C LYS A 31 0.75 10.09 21.89
N ALA A 32 -0.48 9.83 21.47
CA ALA A 32 -1.11 8.52 21.67
C ALA A 32 -0.36 7.39 20.96
N LEU A 33 0.20 7.66 19.77
CA LEU A 33 1.00 6.69 19.02
C LEU A 33 2.35 6.41 19.71
N LEU A 34 3.00 7.43 20.30
CA LEU A 34 4.22 7.23 21.09
C LEU A 34 3.97 6.28 22.28
N GLU A 35 2.85 6.46 22.96
CA GLU A 35 2.44 5.61 24.08
C GLU A 35 2.09 4.19 23.59
N LYS A 36 1.36 4.06 22.47
CA LYS A 36 0.95 2.77 21.90
C LYS A 36 2.13 1.93 21.43
N TYR A 37 3.08 2.54 20.72
CA TYR A 37 4.21 1.80 20.11
C TYR A 37 5.49 1.80 20.97
N HIS A 38 5.46 2.42 22.14
CA HIS A 38 6.60 2.48 23.08
C HIS A 38 7.92 2.92 22.42
N CYS A 39 7.86 3.84 21.48
CA CYS A 39 9.02 4.31 20.72
C CYS A 39 9.21 5.83 20.83
N SER A 40 10.37 6.31 20.37
CA SER A 40 10.70 7.73 20.39
C SER A 40 9.93 8.51 19.32
N LYS A 41 10.00 9.84 19.39
CA LYS A 41 9.25 10.74 18.51
C LYS A 41 9.66 10.67 17.03
N SER A 42 10.94 10.39 16.74
CA SER A 42 11.46 10.39 15.36
C SER A 42 10.81 9.34 14.49
N PRO A 43 10.85 8.03 14.83
CA PRO A 43 10.26 6.98 14.01
C PRO A 43 8.74 7.14 13.82
N VAL A 44 8.02 7.62 14.85
CA VAL A 44 6.58 7.89 14.72
C VAL A 44 6.31 9.01 13.72
N ARG A 45 7.04 10.12 13.81
CA ARG A 45 6.90 11.23 12.87
C ARG A 45 7.27 10.83 11.45
N GLU A 46 8.36 10.11 11.28
CA GLU A 46 8.80 9.64 9.97
C GLU A 46 7.76 8.71 9.34
N ALA A 47 7.17 7.80 10.12
CA ALA A 47 6.08 6.94 9.65
C ALA A 47 4.83 7.74 9.26
N LEU A 48 4.42 8.71 10.11
CA LEU A 48 3.27 9.57 9.80
C LEU A 48 3.50 10.44 8.56
N MET A 49 4.72 10.95 8.38
CA MET A 49 5.08 11.70 7.16
C MET A 49 5.07 10.82 5.92
N ALA A 50 5.56 9.58 6.02
CA ALA A 50 5.51 8.62 4.93
C ALA A 50 4.05 8.28 4.57
N LEU A 51 3.19 7.98 5.54
CA LEU A 51 1.76 7.75 5.32
C LEU A 51 1.05 8.97 4.69
N CYS A 52 1.49 10.19 5.02
CA CYS A 52 0.99 11.40 4.36
C CYS A 52 1.48 11.51 2.91
N ALA A 53 2.76 11.17 2.65
CA ALA A 53 3.31 11.17 1.29
C ALA A 53 2.61 10.14 0.39
N ASP A 54 2.22 9.00 0.96
CA ASP A 54 1.46 7.94 0.27
C ASP A 54 -0.04 8.25 0.17
N GLY A 55 -0.51 9.35 0.78
CA GLY A 55 -1.90 9.79 0.72
C GLY A 55 -2.88 8.96 1.56
N ILE A 56 -2.36 8.18 2.50
CA ILE A 56 -3.15 7.43 3.51
C ILE A 56 -3.63 8.36 4.62
N LEU A 57 -2.75 9.25 5.04
CA LEU A 57 -3.04 10.27 6.05
C LEU A 57 -2.94 11.67 5.47
N LYS A 58 -3.61 12.61 6.12
CA LYS A 58 -3.51 14.04 5.87
C LYS A 58 -3.13 14.75 7.16
N ASN A 59 -2.06 15.54 7.13
CA ASN A 59 -1.67 16.35 8.27
C ASN A 59 -2.68 17.49 8.47
N ILE A 60 -3.31 17.54 9.63
CA ILE A 60 -4.20 18.64 10.07
C ILE A 60 -3.46 19.46 11.11
N PRO A 61 -2.97 20.66 10.76
CA PRO A 61 -2.18 21.48 11.68
C PRO A 61 -2.86 21.69 13.03
N ARG A 62 -2.14 21.45 14.12
CA ARG A 62 -2.56 21.52 15.53
C ARG A 62 -3.50 20.42 16.01
N TYR A 63 -4.07 19.59 15.13
CA TYR A 63 -5.02 18.51 15.48
C TYR A 63 -4.39 17.12 15.41
N GLY A 64 -3.57 16.84 14.41
CA GLY A 64 -2.96 15.53 14.20
C GLY A 64 -3.00 15.10 12.75
N TYR A 65 -3.20 13.81 12.53
CA TYR A 65 -3.18 13.19 11.21
C TYR A 65 -4.51 12.48 10.95
N GLU A 66 -5.27 12.98 9.98
CA GLU A 66 -6.57 12.43 9.60
C GLU A 66 -6.39 11.27 8.61
N VAL A 67 -7.07 10.14 8.84
CA VAL A 67 -7.15 9.06 7.87
C VAL A 67 -7.96 9.52 6.67
N VAL A 68 -7.36 9.45 5.48
CA VAL A 68 -8.00 9.93 4.25
C VAL A 68 -9.22 9.09 3.93
N ARG A 69 -10.32 9.75 3.63
CA ARG A 69 -11.54 9.11 3.15
C ARG A 69 -11.58 9.21 1.63
N LEU A 70 -11.46 8.06 0.95
CA LEU A 70 -11.63 8.00 -0.49
C LEU A 70 -13.12 8.08 -0.86
N SER A 71 -13.45 8.91 -1.84
CA SER A 71 -14.74 8.87 -2.50
C SER A 71 -14.83 7.67 -3.46
N LYS A 72 -16.03 7.34 -3.90
CA LYS A 72 -16.20 6.32 -4.95
C LYS A 72 -15.50 6.72 -6.25
N GLU A 73 -15.50 8.01 -6.57
CA GLU A 73 -14.84 8.57 -7.74
C GLU A 73 -13.34 8.41 -7.65
N ASP A 74 -12.72 8.71 -6.49
CA ASP A 74 -11.29 8.47 -6.26
C ASP A 74 -10.91 7.00 -6.51
N ILE A 75 -11.72 6.07 -5.98
CA ILE A 75 -11.49 4.63 -6.17
C ILE A 75 -11.59 4.24 -7.66
N TYR A 76 -12.62 4.73 -8.37
CA TYR A 76 -12.77 4.46 -9.80
C TYR A 76 -11.61 5.02 -10.61
N ASP A 77 -11.14 6.24 -10.33
CA ASP A 77 -10.02 6.86 -11.01
C ASP A 77 -8.71 6.08 -10.78
N MET A 78 -8.49 5.62 -9.56
CA MET A 78 -7.32 4.80 -9.21
C MET A 78 -7.35 3.42 -9.89
N LEU A 79 -8.52 2.77 -9.94
CA LEU A 79 -8.70 1.52 -10.69
C LEU A 79 -8.51 1.72 -12.20
N ALA A 80 -9.01 2.83 -12.76
CA ALA A 80 -8.80 3.17 -14.16
C ALA A 80 -7.32 3.44 -14.47
N PHE A 81 -6.61 4.19 -13.61
CA PHE A 81 -5.18 4.40 -13.73
C PHE A 81 -4.42 3.06 -13.76
N ARG A 82 -4.69 2.18 -12.80
CA ARG A 82 -4.07 0.86 -12.74
C ARG A 82 -4.32 0.06 -14.02
N PHE A 83 -5.57 0.00 -14.46
CA PHE A 83 -5.95 -0.73 -15.68
C PHE A 83 -5.21 -0.21 -16.92
N VAL A 84 -5.14 1.10 -17.11
CA VAL A 84 -4.45 1.72 -18.26
C VAL A 84 -2.96 1.45 -18.21
N LEU A 85 -2.35 1.56 -17.01
CA LEU A 85 -0.93 1.33 -16.82
C LEU A 85 -0.54 -0.12 -17.10
N GLU A 86 -1.20 -1.07 -16.43
CA GLU A 86 -0.93 -2.51 -16.58
C GLU A 86 -1.17 -2.97 -18.02
N ARG A 87 -2.28 -2.54 -18.62
CA ARG A 87 -2.57 -2.85 -20.01
C ARG A 87 -1.50 -2.30 -20.95
N GLY A 88 -1.03 -1.07 -20.74
CA GLY A 88 0.03 -0.46 -21.54
C GLY A 88 1.33 -1.26 -21.45
N VAL A 89 1.76 -1.60 -20.24
CA VAL A 89 2.96 -2.40 -20.01
C VAL A 89 2.84 -3.78 -20.67
N LEU A 90 1.72 -4.48 -20.48
CA LEU A 90 1.53 -5.82 -21.08
C LEU A 90 1.51 -5.78 -22.62
N LEU A 91 1.00 -4.73 -23.22
CA LEU A 91 1.02 -4.59 -24.68
C LEU A 91 2.43 -4.33 -25.24
N GLU A 92 3.28 -3.63 -24.49
CA GLU A 92 4.63 -3.29 -24.93
C GLU A 92 5.66 -4.36 -24.54
N CYS A 93 5.59 -4.87 -23.34
CA CYS A 93 6.62 -5.73 -22.75
C CYS A 93 6.14 -7.16 -22.45
N GLY A 94 4.84 -7.45 -22.58
CA GLY A 94 4.28 -8.76 -22.23
C GLY A 94 4.89 -9.94 -22.99
N ALA A 95 5.43 -9.70 -24.18
CA ALA A 95 6.14 -10.74 -24.96
C ALA A 95 7.51 -11.12 -24.34
N GLU A 96 8.03 -10.34 -23.40
CA GLU A 96 9.27 -10.62 -22.68
C GLU A 96 9.06 -11.50 -21.46
N LEU A 97 7.77 -11.69 -21.03
CA LEU A 97 7.41 -12.58 -19.94
C LEU A 97 7.76 -14.04 -20.30
N ARG A 98 8.45 -14.70 -19.41
CA ARG A 98 8.88 -16.10 -19.54
C ARG A 98 7.99 -17.02 -18.73
N GLU A 99 8.10 -18.31 -18.97
CA GLU A 99 7.35 -19.34 -18.23
C GLU A 99 7.55 -19.21 -16.69
N GLU A 100 8.74 -18.85 -16.26
CA GLU A 100 9.06 -18.61 -14.83
C GLU A 100 8.22 -17.45 -14.25
N ASP A 101 8.02 -16.40 -15.03
CA ASP A 101 7.24 -15.23 -14.61
C ASP A 101 5.75 -15.59 -14.45
N PHE A 102 5.22 -16.44 -15.32
CA PHE A 102 3.84 -16.97 -15.20
C PHE A 102 3.67 -17.87 -13.99
N GLN A 103 4.67 -18.74 -13.69
CA GLN A 103 4.64 -19.59 -12.51
C GLN A 103 4.67 -18.77 -11.21
N ASP A 104 5.48 -17.72 -11.14
CA ASP A 104 5.50 -16.79 -10.02
C ASP A 104 4.14 -16.10 -9.84
N LEU A 105 3.56 -15.57 -10.92
CA LEU A 105 2.24 -14.94 -10.89
C LEU A 105 1.14 -15.91 -10.44
N GLU A 106 1.17 -17.15 -10.92
CA GLU A 106 0.21 -18.18 -10.53
C GLU A 106 0.34 -18.55 -9.05
N GLN A 107 1.57 -18.64 -8.54
CA GLN A 107 1.83 -18.85 -7.12
C GLN A 107 1.28 -17.72 -6.26
N ILE A 108 1.55 -16.46 -6.60
CA ILE A 108 1.05 -15.30 -5.88
C ILE A 108 -0.49 -15.26 -5.94
N ASN A 109 -1.07 -15.51 -7.10
CA ASN A 109 -2.54 -15.54 -7.29
C ASN A 109 -3.21 -16.64 -6.45
N SER A 110 -2.57 -17.79 -6.30
CA SER A 110 -3.09 -18.86 -5.43
C SER A 110 -3.15 -18.43 -3.97
N GLN A 111 -2.13 -17.70 -3.50
CA GLN A 111 -2.10 -17.13 -2.14
C GLN A 111 -3.18 -16.07 -1.92
N CYS A 112 -3.49 -15.26 -2.94
CA CYS A 112 -4.62 -14.32 -2.90
C CYS A 112 -5.97 -15.03 -2.76
N SER A 113 -6.09 -16.23 -3.29
CA SER A 113 -7.35 -16.99 -3.35
C SER A 113 -7.62 -17.86 -2.10
N GLU A 114 -6.69 -17.91 -1.15
CA GLU A 114 -6.88 -18.66 0.09
C GLU A 114 -7.94 -18.02 0.99
N ASN A 115 -9.03 -18.76 1.26
CA ASN A 115 -10.22 -18.29 1.98
C ASN A 115 -9.99 -17.94 3.47
N ASN A 116 -8.78 -17.99 3.97
CA ASN A 116 -8.46 -17.82 5.40
C ASN A 116 -7.37 -16.76 5.68
N THR A 117 -7.08 -15.88 4.72
CA THR A 117 -6.15 -14.79 4.90
C THR A 117 -6.85 -13.56 5.48
N ASP A 118 -6.18 -12.89 6.43
CA ASP A 118 -6.63 -11.57 6.91
C ASP A 118 -6.54 -10.51 5.81
N ALA A 119 -7.27 -9.40 5.99
CA ALA A 119 -7.38 -8.36 4.97
C ALA A 119 -6.01 -7.74 4.58
N MET A 120 -5.10 -7.59 5.54
CA MET A 120 -3.76 -7.04 5.29
C MET A 120 -2.91 -8.01 4.45
N THR A 121 -2.95 -9.30 4.74
CA THR A 121 -2.23 -10.33 3.99
C THR A 121 -2.78 -10.44 2.56
N HIS A 122 -4.10 -10.43 2.42
CA HIS A 122 -4.75 -10.42 1.10
C HIS A 122 -4.35 -9.18 0.27
N TRP A 123 -4.36 -8.01 0.88
CA TRP A 123 -3.92 -6.77 0.23
C TRP A 123 -2.45 -6.82 -0.21
N LYS A 124 -1.54 -7.36 0.63
CA LYS A 124 -0.12 -7.54 0.29
C LYS A 124 0.08 -8.44 -0.92
N HIS A 125 -0.57 -9.61 -0.95
CA HIS A 125 -0.48 -10.52 -2.09
C HIS A 125 -1.08 -9.90 -3.36
N ASN A 126 -2.22 -9.20 -3.24
CA ASN A 126 -2.82 -8.49 -4.37
C ASN A 126 -1.87 -7.41 -4.93
N MET A 127 -1.22 -6.63 -4.07
CA MET A 127 -0.21 -5.65 -4.48
C MET A 127 0.98 -6.35 -5.17
N GLU A 128 1.52 -7.41 -4.55
CA GLU A 128 2.64 -8.17 -5.09
C GLU A 128 2.34 -8.72 -6.49
N PHE A 129 1.12 -9.25 -6.70
CA PHE A 129 0.68 -9.74 -8.01
C PHE A 129 0.77 -8.64 -9.08
N HIS A 130 0.19 -7.47 -8.81
CA HIS A 130 0.17 -6.37 -9.76
C HIS A 130 1.56 -5.78 -10.04
N LEU A 131 2.40 -5.65 -9.03
CA LEU A 131 3.78 -5.21 -9.19
C LEU A 131 4.61 -6.23 -9.97
N ARG A 132 4.42 -7.52 -9.72
CA ARG A 132 5.09 -8.60 -10.47
C ARG A 132 4.65 -8.61 -11.94
N LEU A 133 3.37 -8.37 -12.20
CA LEU A 133 2.81 -8.31 -13.55
C LEU A 133 3.49 -7.25 -14.43
N ILE A 134 3.81 -6.10 -13.86
CA ILE A 134 4.44 -4.98 -14.59
C ILE A 134 5.98 -5.01 -14.55
N ALA A 135 6.59 -5.96 -13.88
CA ALA A 135 8.05 -6.04 -13.72
C ALA A 135 8.79 -6.15 -15.05
N CYS A 136 8.15 -6.70 -16.10
CA CYS A 136 8.72 -6.76 -17.45
C CYS A 136 8.99 -5.38 -18.07
N ALA A 137 8.40 -4.31 -17.58
CA ALA A 137 8.67 -2.96 -18.05
C ALA A 137 10.08 -2.46 -17.69
N HIS A 138 10.74 -3.06 -16.69
CA HIS A 138 12.04 -2.62 -16.16
C HIS A 138 12.10 -1.10 -15.93
N ASN A 139 11.01 -0.52 -15.42
CA ASN A 139 10.84 0.92 -15.24
C ASN A 139 10.43 1.23 -13.80
N ASP A 140 11.41 1.69 -13.01
CA ASP A 140 11.23 1.99 -11.59
C ASP A 140 10.16 3.05 -11.34
N TYR A 141 10.01 4.04 -12.25
CA TYR A 141 8.99 5.07 -12.13
C TYR A 141 7.57 4.51 -12.26
N ILE A 142 7.36 3.62 -13.25
CA ILE A 142 6.06 2.92 -13.42
C ILE A 142 5.74 2.11 -12.17
N THR A 143 6.72 1.35 -11.67
CA THR A 143 6.59 0.53 -10.47
C THR A 143 6.22 1.38 -9.25
N GLU A 144 6.94 2.47 -9.02
CA GLU A 144 6.67 3.40 -7.91
C GLU A 144 5.27 4.02 -7.98
N GLN A 145 4.80 4.42 -9.18
CA GLN A 145 3.47 5.01 -9.32
C GLN A 145 2.35 3.97 -9.08
N LEU A 146 2.54 2.73 -9.56
CA LEU A 146 1.58 1.66 -9.28
C LEU A 146 1.54 1.32 -7.79
N GLU A 147 2.70 1.19 -7.14
CA GLU A 147 2.80 0.91 -5.71
C GLU A 147 2.07 1.97 -4.89
N LYS A 148 2.28 3.27 -5.16
CA LYS A 148 1.56 4.36 -4.51
C LYS A 148 0.05 4.29 -4.74
N CYS A 149 -0.37 3.95 -5.95
CA CYS A 149 -1.78 3.77 -6.26
C CYS A 149 -2.39 2.61 -5.45
N MET A 150 -1.72 1.47 -5.44
CA MET A 150 -2.18 0.25 -4.76
C MET A 150 -2.18 0.39 -3.23
N THR A 151 -1.24 1.16 -2.67
CA THR A 151 -1.19 1.42 -1.22
C THR A 151 -2.41 2.18 -0.71
N ARG A 152 -3.10 2.91 -1.58
CA ARG A 152 -4.32 3.68 -1.24
C ARG A 152 -5.61 2.91 -1.51
N LEU A 153 -5.58 1.92 -2.39
CA LEU A 153 -6.73 1.06 -2.73
C LEU A 153 -6.98 -0.03 -1.70
#